data_05818f5f9c3d05fa7f29dc617802b136
#
_entry.id   05818f5f9c3d05fa7f29dc617802b136
#
_cell.length_a   1.000
_cell.length_b   1.000
_cell.length_c   1.000
_cell.angle_alpha   90.00
_cell.angle_beta   90.00
_cell.angle_gamma   90.00
#
_symmetry.space_group_name_H-M   'P 1'
#
loop_
_entity.id
_entity.type
_entity.pdbx_description
1 polymer ?
#
loop_
_entity_poly.entity_id
_entity_poly.type
_entity_poly.pdbx_seq_one_letter_code
_entity_poly.pdbx_strand_id
1 'polypeptide(L)'
;VTFRICNYATHNNQFCADYVVSDNGMGMSEEFQQILFQPFTQESVNQGERGNGAGLGLAIVRSIVDLMGGTITVKSEPQKGTEIKVHLEIEIAEIQPEIEVAHRSAEEIQNILRGKRVLLVEDHPLDVEISRRILEHVAVNVISAQDGKAALEQFKAEEPYHFDAILMDIQMPNMNGFVAARAIRKVAKPDAQIIPIIALSADDTLEDVRKCKEAGMNAHIAKPVEPQKLYQILCEYLLAPI
;
A
#
# COMPACT_ATOMS: atom_id res chain seq x y z
N VAL A 1 -4.84 -29.08 10.67
CA VAL A 1 -5.60 -27.88 10.34
C VAL A 1 -5.73 -27.78 8.84
N THR A 2 -6.95 -27.49 8.34
CA THR A 2 -7.27 -27.31 6.93
C THR A 2 -7.86 -25.92 6.72
N PHE A 3 -7.46 -25.24 5.65
CA PHE A 3 -8.05 -23.99 5.20
C PHE A 3 -8.69 -24.19 3.82
N ARG A 4 -9.89 -23.70 3.62
CA ARG A 4 -10.64 -23.78 2.36
C ARG A 4 -11.37 -22.48 2.07
N ILE A 5 -11.46 -22.12 0.78
CA ILE A 5 -12.36 -21.08 0.29
C ILE A 5 -13.45 -21.79 -0.54
N CYS A 6 -14.69 -21.53 -0.23
CA CYS A 6 -15.83 -22.15 -0.91
C CYS A 6 -17.01 -21.17 -1.05
N ASN A 7 -18.03 -21.57 -1.80
CA ASN A 7 -19.23 -20.76 -2.06
C ASN A 7 -18.90 -19.36 -2.58
N TYR A 8 -17.86 -19.25 -3.41
CA TYR A 8 -17.45 -17.96 -3.96
C TYR A 8 -18.24 -17.60 -5.21
N ALA A 9 -18.62 -16.35 -5.32
CA ALA A 9 -19.33 -15.77 -6.46
C ALA A 9 -19.02 -14.28 -6.60
N THR A 10 -19.23 -13.76 -7.80
CA THR A 10 -19.13 -12.34 -8.07
C THR A 10 -20.47 -11.80 -8.54
N HIS A 11 -21.03 -10.82 -7.83
CA HIS A 11 -22.28 -10.15 -8.17
C HIS A 11 -22.15 -8.64 -7.93
N ASN A 12 -22.64 -7.82 -8.87
CA ASN A 12 -22.72 -6.36 -8.70
C ASN A 12 -21.42 -5.70 -8.19
N ASN A 13 -20.28 -6.08 -8.76
CA ASN A 13 -18.95 -5.59 -8.36
C ASN A 13 -18.53 -5.99 -6.93
N GLN A 14 -19.16 -7.02 -6.36
CA GLN A 14 -18.79 -7.60 -5.07
C GLN A 14 -18.35 -9.06 -5.24
N PHE A 15 -17.30 -9.44 -4.55
CA PHE A 15 -16.85 -10.81 -4.41
C PHE A 15 -17.31 -11.34 -3.05
N CYS A 16 -18.11 -12.40 -3.08
CA CYS A 16 -18.59 -13.08 -1.88
C CYS A 16 -17.86 -14.41 -1.75
N ALA A 17 -17.41 -14.77 -0.55
CA ALA A 17 -16.81 -16.09 -0.29
C ALA A 17 -16.95 -16.53 1.15
N ASP A 18 -16.99 -17.85 1.34
CA ASP A 18 -16.85 -18.52 2.64
C ASP A 18 -15.39 -18.94 2.84
N TYR A 19 -14.75 -18.45 3.89
CA TYR A 19 -13.42 -18.85 4.35
C TYR A 19 -13.60 -19.82 5.53
N VAL A 20 -13.15 -21.06 5.36
CA VAL A 20 -13.34 -22.12 6.33
C VAL A 20 -12.02 -22.61 6.86
N VAL A 21 -11.83 -22.54 8.17
CA VAL A 21 -10.71 -23.16 8.89
C VAL A 21 -11.25 -24.30 9.72
N SER A 22 -10.68 -25.48 9.59
CA SER A 22 -11.10 -26.65 10.36
C SER A 22 -9.89 -27.42 10.91
N ASP A 23 -10.05 -27.97 12.10
CA ASP A 23 -9.09 -28.84 12.75
C ASP A 23 -9.77 -30.11 13.31
N ASN A 24 -8.96 -31.07 13.64
CA ASN A 24 -9.38 -32.30 14.33
C ASN A 24 -8.86 -32.35 15.77
N GLY A 25 -8.77 -31.21 16.43
CA GLY A 25 -8.31 -31.06 17.80
C GLY A 25 -9.33 -31.49 18.85
N MET A 26 -9.16 -30.97 20.05
CA MET A 26 -10.00 -31.30 21.19
C MET A 26 -11.45 -30.81 21.10
N GLY A 27 -11.71 -29.88 20.18
CA GLY A 27 -13.02 -29.23 20.10
C GLY A 27 -13.31 -28.33 21.29
N MET A 28 -14.55 -27.86 21.42
CA MET A 28 -15.03 -26.95 22.46
C MET A 28 -16.39 -27.35 23.00
N SER A 29 -16.62 -27.10 24.30
CA SER A 29 -17.93 -27.27 24.92
C SER A 29 -18.96 -26.26 24.36
N GLU A 30 -20.26 -26.61 24.46
CA GLU A 30 -21.33 -25.69 24.03
C GLU A 30 -21.34 -24.41 24.87
N GLU A 31 -21.04 -24.49 26.15
CA GLU A 31 -20.96 -23.34 27.05
C GLU A 31 -19.82 -22.39 26.62
N PHE A 32 -18.67 -22.95 26.26
CA PHE A 32 -17.55 -22.13 25.80
C PHE A 32 -17.81 -21.48 24.45
N GLN A 33 -18.48 -22.15 23.54
CA GLN A 33 -18.84 -21.57 22.22
C GLN A 33 -19.70 -20.30 22.35
N GLN A 34 -20.53 -20.16 23.43
CA GLN A 34 -21.35 -18.97 23.66
C GLN A 34 -20.52 -17.73 24.01
N ILE A 35 -19.34 -17.92 24.60
CA ILE A 35 -18.46 -16.83 25.05
C ILE A 35 -17.16 -16.74 24.26
N LEU A 36 -16.98 -17.58 23.24
CA LEU A 36 -15.75 -17.76 22.47
C LEU A 36 -15.15 -16.45 21.93
N PHE A 37 -16.00 -15.51 21.56
CA PHE A 37 -15.58 -14.22 20.98
C PHE A 37 -15.46 -13.10 22.01
N GLN A 38 -15.64 -13.39 23.30
CA GLN A 38 -15.40 -12.39 24.35
C GLN A 38 -13.88 -12.27 24.62
N PRO A 39 -13.38 -11.05 24.84
CA PRO A 39 -11.97 -10.84 25.20
C PRO A 39 -11.58 -11.61 26.46
N PHE A 40 -10.36 -12.12 26.49
CA PHE A 40 -9.73 -12.82 27.62
C PHE A 40 -10.40 -14.16 28.01
N THR A 41 -11.25 -14.72 27.14
CA THR A 41 -11.84 -16.03 27.37
C THR A 41 -10.91 -17.16 26.95
N GLN A 42 -10.81 -18.19 27.78
CA GLN A 42 -10.06 -19.42 27.52
C GLN A 42 -10.85 -20.60 28.08
N GLU A 43 -10.90 -21.72 27.33
CA GLU A 43 -11.46 -22.95 27.86
C GLU A 43 -10.44 -23.61 28.80
N SER A 44 -10.83 -23.84 30.06
CA SER A 44 -9.96 -24.47 31.06
C SER A 44 -9.92 -25.99 30.85
N VAL A 45 -8.85 -26.49 30.28
CA VAL A 45 -8.67 -27.93 29.94
C VAL A 45 -8.03 -28.73 31.08
N ASN A 46 -8.07 -28.40 32.26
CA ASN A 46 -7.66 -29.02 33.50
C ASN A 46 -7.02 -28.01 34.46
N GLN A 47 -7.25 -28.22 35.76
CA GLN A 47 -6.64 -27.45 36.83
C GLN A 47 -5.09 -27.59 36.79
N GLY A 48 -4.39 -26.74 36.00
CA GLY A 48 -2.94 -26.73 36.00
C GLY A 48 -2.25 -26.19 34.75
N GLU A 49 -2.85 -26.28 33.58
CA GLU A 49 -2.23 -25.74 32.34
C GLU A 49 -3.05 -24.56 31.85
N ARG A 50 -2.55 -23.35 32.13
CA ARG A 50 -3.02 -22.12 31.45
C ARG A 50 -2.57 -22.21 30.00
N GLY A 51 -3.52 -22.22 29.08
CA GLY A 51 -3.22 -22.14 27.64
C GLY A 51 -2.31 -20.94 27.32
N ASN A 52 -1.37 -21.15 26.44
CA ASN A 52 -0.32 -20.20 26.07
C ASN A 52 -0.85 -19.04 25.17
N GLY A 53 -1.93 -18.35 25.55
CA GLY A 53 -2.50 -17.25 24.77
C GLY A 53 -3.24 -16.27 25.67
N ALA A 54 -3.36 -15.00 25.23
CA ALA A 54 -4.06 -13.96 25.97
C ALA A 54 -5.60 -14.04 25.87
N GLY A 55 -6.19 -15.01 25.12
CA GLY A 55 -7.63 -15.08 24.87
C GLY A 55 -8.20 -13.93 24.04
N LEU A 56 -7.37 -13.24 23.26
CA LEU A 56 -7.77 -12.07 22.45
C LEU A 56 -7.99 -12.40 20.97
N GLY A 57 -7.40 -13.48 20.46
CA GLY A 57 -7.34 -13.76 19.02
C GLY A 57 -8.71 -13.80 18.35
N LEU A 58 -9.64 -14.59 18.89
CA LEU A 58 -10.99 -14.73 18.31
C LEU A 58 -11.87 -13.50 18.52
N ALA A 59 -11.68 -12.76 19.59
CA ALA A 59 -12.34 -11.47 19.80
C ALA A 59 -11.91 -10.43 18.75
N ILE A 60 -10.61 -10.38 18.41
CA ILE A 60 -10.07 -9.54 17.35
C ILE A 60 -10.63 -9.98 15.99
N VAL A 61 -10.62 -11.29 15.68
CA VAL A 61 -11.19 -11.82 14.43
C VAL A 61 -12.66 -11.42 14.30
N ARG A 62 -13.46 -11.56 15.35
CA ARG A 62 -14.85 -11.13 15.35
C ARG A 62 -15.01 -9.65 15.04
N SER A 63 -14.23 -8.80 15.70
CA SER A 63 -14.26 -7.35 15.48
C SER A 63 -13.90 -6.98 14.03
N ILE A 64 -12.91 -7.66 13.44
CA ILE A 64 -12.52 -7.43 12.04
C ILE A 64 -13.64 -7.87 11.09
N VAL A 65 -14.22 -9.04 11.30
CA VAL A 65 -15.32 -9.56 10.48
C VAL A 65 -16.53 -8.62 10.54
N ASP A 66 -16.88 -8.15 11.73
CA ASP A 66 -18.00 -7.20 11.93
C ASP A 66 -17.72 -5.85 11.24
N LEU A 67 -16.48 -5.34 11.31
CA LEU A 67 -16.06 -4.12 10.59
C LEU A 67 -16.14 -4.28 9.07
N MET A 68 -15.87 -5.49 8.57
CA MET A 68 -15.98 -5.80 7.14
C MET A 68 -17.42 -6.12 6.71
N GLY A 69 -18.41 -6.03 7.62
CA GLY A 69 -19.81 -6.36 7.32
C GLY A 69 -20.08 -7.84 7.10
N GLY A 70 -19.12 -8.71 7.48
CA GLY A 70 -19.21 -10.15 7.29
C GLY A 70 -19.93 -10.87 8.43
N THR A 71 -19.97 -12.21 8.32
CA THR A 71 -20.49 -13.08 9.38
C THR A 71 -19.51 -14.19 9.73
N ILE A 72 -19.46 -14.56 11.01
CA ILE A 72 -18.63 -15.65 11.50
C ILE A 72 -19.50 -16.68 12.22
N THR A 73 -19.30 -17.95 11.88
CA THR A 73 -20.00 -19.08 12.50
C THR A 73 -18.99 -20.12 12.95
N VAL A 74 -19.29 -20.79 14.04
CA VAL A 74 -18.47 -21.85 14.65
C VAL A 74 -19.27 -23.11 14.77
N LYS A 75 -18.65 -24.23 14.42
CA LYS A 75 -19.14 -25.60 14.71
C LYS A 75 -18.01 -26.34 15.42
N SER A 76 -18.24 -26.78 16.62
CA SER A 76 -17.26 -27.53 17.38
C SER A 76 -17.97 -28.59 18.25
N GLU A 77 -17.33 -29.73 18.37
CA GLU A 77 -17.76 -30.78 19.27
C GLU A 77 -16.54 -31.30 20.06
N PRO A 78 -16.68 -31.55 21.37
CA PRO A 78 -15.60 -32.13 22.17
C PRO A 78 -15.04 -33.40 21.52
N GLN A 79 -13.71 -33.48 21.41
CA GLN A 79 -12.93 -34.60 20.83
C GLN A 79 -13.13 -34.81 19.31
N LYS A 80 -13.83 -33.89 18.60
CA LYS A 80 -14.01 -33.98 17.14
C LYS A 80 -13.37 -32.83 16.36
N GLY A 81 -12.94 -31.79 17.07
CA GLY A 81 -12.30 -30.62 16.47
C GLY A 81 -13.26 -29.45 16.28
N THR A 82 -12.78 -28.45 15.54
CA THR A 82 -13.49 -27.19 15.34
C THR A 82 -13.50 -26.81 13.86
N GLU A 83 -14.62 -26.28 13.40
CA GLU A 83 -14.75 -25.58 12.11
C GLU A 83 -15.22 -24.15 12.37
N ILE A 84 -14.43 -23.17 11.91
CA ILE A 84 -14.78 -21.76 11.91
C ILE A 84 -14.98 -21.34 10.47
N LYS A 85 -16.13 -20.74 10.17
CA LYS A 85 -16.49 -20.24 8.85
C LYS A 85 -16.72 -18.73 8.93
N VAL A 86 -16.02 -17.97 8.10
CA VAL A 86 -16.20 -16.54 7.90
C VAL A 86 -16.77 -16.32 6.51
N HIS A 87 -17.89 -15.62 6.43
CA HIS A 87 -18.45 -15.15 5.16
C HIS A 87 -18.17 -13.67 5.01
N LEU A 88 -17.60 -13.30 3.86
CA LEU A 88 -17.31 -11.91 3.50
C LEU A 88 -17.87 -11.57 2.13
N GLU A 89 -18.38 -10.34 2.03
CA GLU A 89 -18.72 -9.67 0.78
C GLU A 89 -17.77 -8.48 0.62
N ILE A 90 -16.89 -8.52 -0.37
CA ILE A 90 -15.84 -7.53 -0.56
C ILE A 90 -16.10 -6.83 -1.90
N GLU A 91 -16.10 -5.50 -1.91
CA GLU A 91 -16.14 -4.76 -3.17
C GLU A 91 -14.91 -5.11 -4.01
N ILE A 92 -15.17 -5.50 -5.25
CA ILE A 92 -14.09 -5.67 -6.23
C ILE A 92 -13.65 -4.26 -6.57
N ALA A 93 -12.46 -3.87 -6.10
CA ALA A 93 -11.84 -2.67 -6.63
C ALA A 93 -11.76 -2.82 -8.15
N GLU A 94 -12.23 -1.83 -8.91
CA GLU A 94 -11.84 -1.74 -10.31
C GLU A 94 -10.32 -1.76 -10.30
N ILE A 95 -9.74 -2.91 -10.66
CA ILE A 95 -8.34 -2.99 -10.98
C ILE A 95 -8.20 -1.99 -12.13
N GLN A 96 -7.76 -0.77 -11.83
CA GLN A 96 -7.10 0.00 -12.87
C GLN A 96 -6.04 -0.99 -13.36
N PRO A 97 -6.05 -1.38 -14.65
CA PRO A 97 -5.11 -2.37 -15.13
C PRO A 97 -3.78 -1.96 -14.52
N GLU A 98 -3.18 -2.85 -13.70
CA GLU A 98 -1.76 -2.72 -13.43
C GLU A 98 -1.23 -2.50 -14.82
N ILE A 99 -0.73 -1.30 -15.08
CA ILE A 99 -0.15 -0.99 -16.38
C ILE A 99 0.77 -2.16 -16.58
N GLU A 100 0.52 -3.00 -17.61
CA GLU A 100 1.42 -4.07 -17.99
C GLU A 100 2.74 -3.35 -18.25
N VAL A 101 3.49 -3.20 -17.18
CA VAL A 101 4.76 -2.47 -17.23
C VAL A 101 5.62 -3.36 -18.12
N ALA A 102 5.69 -2.97 -19.37
CA ALA A 102 6.48 -3.67 -20.35
C ALA A 102 7.85 -3.92 -19.71
N HIS A 103 8.19 -5.17 -19.45
CA HIS A 103 9.44 -5.57 -18.82
C HIS A 103 10.59 -5.08 -19.72
N ARG A 104 11.00 -3.82 -19.47
CA ARG A 104 12.14 -3.23 -20.17
C ARG A 104 13.41 -3.88 -19.68
N SER A 105 14.31 -4.14 -20.57
CA SER A 105 15.65 -4.62 -20.22
C SER A 105 16.41 -3.54 -19.43
N ALA A 106 17.39 -3.94 -18.64
CA ALA A 106 18.22 -3.01 -17.89
C ALA A 106 18.91 -1.98 -18.80
N GLU A 107 19.28 -2.38 -20.02
CA GLU A 107 19.90 -1.51 -21.02
C GLU A 107 18.90 -0.46 -21.55
N GLU A 108 17.65 -0.84 -21.83
CA GLU A 108 16.59 0.09 -22.24
C GLU A 108 16.28 1.11 -21.13
N ILE A 109 16.15 0.66 -19.89
CA ILE A 109 15.94 1.53 -18.71
C ILE A 109 17.08 2.55 -18.61
N GLN A 110 18.33 2.08 -18.68
CA GLN A 110 19.48 2.96 -18.57
C GLN A 110 19.55 3.96 -19.74
N ASN A 111 19.20 3.57 -20.95
CA ASN A 111 19.19 4.46 -22.11
C ASN A 111 18.13 5.57 -21.99
N ILE A 112 16.94 5.26 -21.42
CA ILE A 112 15.85 6.21 -21.22
C ILE A 112 16.17 7.18 -20.10
N LEU A 113 16.70 6.68 -18.97
CA LEU A 113 16.89 7.45 -17.75
C LEU A 113 18.22 8.22 -17.70
N ARG A 114 19.20 7.84 -18.49
CA ARG A 114 20.53 8.47 -18.51
C ARG A 114 20.42 9.97 -18.75
N GLY A 115 21.03 10.77 -17.84
CA GLY A 115 21.10 12.21 -17.92
C GLY A 115 19.80 12.94 -17.56
N LYS A 116 18.71 12.22 -17.30
CA LYS A 116 17.47 12.82 -16.79
C LYS A 116 17.70 13.49 -15.45
N ARG A 117 17.00 14.59 -15.20
CA ARG A 117 17.12 15.39 -13.96
C ARG A 117 15.87 15.19 -13.12
N VAL A 118 16.05 14.61 -11.95
CA VAL A 118 14.96 14.30 -11.01
C VAL A 118 15.11 15.14 -9.75
N LEU A 119 14.06 15.87 -9.39
CA LEU A 119 13.95 16.54 -8.10
C LEU A 119 13.45 15.54 -7.07
N LEU A 120 14.31 15.13 -6.14
CA LEU A 120 14.00 14.24 -5.03
C LEU A 120 13.64 15.06 -3.79
N VAL A 121 12.40 14.96 -3.35
CA VAL A 121 11.88 15.69 -2.19
C VAL A 121 11.63 14.72 -1.04
N GLU A 122 12.48 14.80 -0.02
CA GLU A 122 12.52 13.85 1.09
C GLU A 122 13.21 14.52 2.29
N ASP A 123 12.64 14.40 3.47
CA ASP A 123 13.19 15.02 4.69
C ASP A 123 14.12 14.10 5.49
N HIS A 124 14.02 12.78 5.30
CA HIS A 124 14.81 11.81 6.04
C HIS A 124 16.16 11.55 5.33
N PRO A 125 17.32 11.87 5.94
CA PRO A 125 18.62 11.80 5.25
C PRO A 125 18.98 10.42 4.69
N LEU A 126 18.56 9.34 5.39
CA LEU A 126 18.84 7.97 4.94
C LEU A 126 18.02 7.64 3.68
N ASP A 127 16.76 8.04 3.63
CA ASP A 127 15.88 7.78 2.49
C ASP A 127 16.31 8.60 1.27
N VAL A 128 16.82 9.82 1.50
CA VAL A 128 17.49 10.63 0.45
C VAL A 128 18.67 9.88 -0.14
N GLU A 129 19.54 9.33 0.71
CA GLU A 129 20.76 8.64 0.25
C GLU A 129 20.41 7.34 -0.50
N ILE A 130 19.44 6.56 0.01
CA ILE A 130 18.99 5.33 -0.64
C ILE A 130 18.38 5.65 -2.02
N SER A 131 17.43 6.58 -2.09
CA SER A 131 16.76 6.96 -3.33
C SER A 131 17.73 7.56 -4.34
N ARG A 132 18.69 8.38 -3.88
CA ARG A 132 19.77 8.94 -4.69
C ARG A 132 20.60 7.84 -5.33
N ARG A 133 21.10 6.87 -4.56
CA ARG A 133 21.91 5.76 -5.08
C ARG A 133 21.15 4.91 -6.10
N ILE A 134 19.87 4.64 -5.84
CA ILE A 134 19.02 3.93 -6.81
C ILE A 134 18.99 4.69 -8.14
N LEU A 135 18.73 5.99 -8.13
CA LEU A 135 18.63 6.81 -9.33
C LEU A 135 19.97 7.00 -10.05
N GLU A 136 21.06 7.25 -9.31
CA GLU A 136 22.39 7.42 -9.86
C GLU A 136 22.94 6.14 -10.50
N HIS A 137 22.48 4.95 -10.04
CA HIS A 137 22.84 3.66 -10.65
C HIS A 137 22.45 3.58 -12.14
N VAL A 138 21.39 4.26 -12.54
CA VAL A 138 20.93 4.36 -13.94
C VAL A 138 21.28 5.70 -14.58
N ALA A 139 22.28 6.40 -14.01
CA ALA A 139 22.82 7.68 -14.50
C ALA A 139 21.80 8.83 -14.56
N VAL A 140 20.84 8.87 -13.63
CA VAL A 140 19.95 10.00 -13.37
C VAL A 140 20.68 11.06 -12.54
N ASN A 141 20.51 12.34 -12.89
CA ASN A 141 21.01 13.47 -12.12
C ASN A 141 19.99 13.82 -11.03
N VAL A 142 20.36 13.69 -9.76
CA VAL A 142 19.46 13.92 -8.62
C VAL A 142 19.75 15.26 -7.96
N ILE A 143 18.75 16.12 -7.94
CA ILE A 143 18.72 17.34 -7.15
C ILE A 143 17.78 17.09 -5.97
N SER A 144 18.17 17.39 -4.72
CA SER A 144 17.34 17.12 -3.55
C SER A 144 16.80 18.38 -2.88
N ALA A 145 15.58 18.27 -2.35
CA ALA A 145 14.95 19.25 -1.49
C ALA A 145 14.51 18.56 -0.20
N GLN A 146 14.63 19.26 0.94
CA GLN A 146 14.37 18.69 2.27
C GLN A 146 12.91 18.76 2.72
N ASP A 147 12.06 19.45 2.00
CA ASP A 147 10.60 19.54 2.24
C ASP A 147 9.89 20.10 1.00
N GLY A 148 8.54 20.07 1.04
CA GLY A 148 7.72 20.56 -0.07
C GLY A 148 7.89 22.06 -0.37
N LYS A 149 8.25 22.88 0.63
CA LYS A 149 8.49 24.32 0.45
C LYS A 149 9.78 24.54 -0.33
N ALA A 150 10.88 23.88 0.06
CA ALA A 150 12.15 23.94 -0.64
C ALA A 150 12.02 23.44 -2.09
N ALA A 151 11.25 22.35 -2.29
CA ALA A 151 10.97 21.83 -3.63
C ALA A 151 10.24 22.84 -4.52
N LEU A 152 9.21 23.50 -3.99
CA LEU A 152 8.46 24.53 -4.71
C LEU A 152 9.33 25.74 -5.06
N GLU A 153 10.19 26.18 -4.16
CA GLU A 153 11.13 27.27 -4.39
C GLU A 153 12.16 26.92 -5.46
N GLN A 154 12.75 25.72 -5.39
CA GLN A 154 13.68 25.23 -6.42
C GLN A 154 12.99 25.12 -7.79
N PHE A 155 11.78 24.52 -7.83
CA PHE A 155 11.02 24.40 -9.07
C PHE A 155 10.73 25.76 -9.72
N LYS A 156 10.44 26.79 -8.91
CA LYS A 156 10.20 28.16 -9.41
C LYS A 156 11.46 28.84 -9.90
N ALA A 157 12.60 28.61 -9.24
CA ALA A 157 13.86 29.31 -9.51
C ALA A 157 14.53 28.84 -10.81
N GLU A 158 14.32 27.57 -11.18
CA GLU A 158 14.93 26.99 -12.36
C GLU A 158 14.17 27.39 -13.65
N GLU A 159 14.82 27.26 -14.79
CA GLU A 159 14.18 27.45 -16.09
C GLU A 159 13.10 26.38 -16.37
N PRO A 160 12.12 26.68 -17.21
CA PRO A 160 11.14 25.66 -17.65
C PRO A 160 11.84 24.42 -18.21
N TYR A 161 11.27 23.23 -17.90
CA TYR A 161 11.82 21.93 -18.31
C TYR A 161 13.20 21.60 -17.73
N HIS A 162 13.60 22.29 -16.65
CA HIS A 162 14.85 21.95 -15.96
C HIS A 162 14.79 20.56 -15.32
N PHE A 163 13.69 20.19 -14.73
CA PHE A 163 13.44 18.85 -14.18
C PHE A 163 12.62 18.02 -15.16
N ASP A 164 12.97 16.73 -15.29
CA ASP A 164 12.21 15.74 -16.08
C ASP A 164 11.12 15.08 -15.24
N ALA A 165 11.34 14.90 -13.93
CA ALA A 165 10.36 14.34 -12.98
C ALA A 165 10.62 14.84 -11.55
N ILE A 166 9.62 14.67 -10.68
CA ILE A 166 9.70 14.95 -9.24
C ILE A 166 9.33 13.68 -8.51
N LEU A 167 10.20 13.20 -7.60
CA LEU A 167 9.88 12.21 -6.59
C LEU A 167 9.57 12.93 -5.29
N MET A 168 8.38 12.74 -4.75
CA MET A 168 7.83 13.54 -3.66
C MET A 168 7.39 12.66 -2.50
N ASP A 169 8.09 12.72 -1.37
CA ASP A 169 7.55 12.13 -0.14
C ASP A 169 6.25 12.84 0.25
N ILE A 170 5.30 12.06 0.73
CA ILE A 170 4.01 12.58 1.21
C ILE A 170 4.15 13.18 2.60
N GLN A 171 4.85 12.51 3.50
CA GLN A 171 4.92 12.85 4.92
C GLN A 171 6.19 13.66 5.24
N MET A 172 6.13 14.96 5.08
CA MET A 172 7.24 15.87 5.38
C MET A 172 6.81 17.01 6.30
N PRO A 173 7.75 17.58 7.09
CA PRO A 173 7.49 18.77 7.90
C PRO A 173 7.27 20.01 7.01
N ASN A 174 6.76 21.09 7.62
CA ASN A 174 6.48 22.39 7.02
C ASN A 174 5.45 22.35 5.87
N MET A 175 5.72 21.64 4.80
CA MET A 175 4.82 21.45 3.66
C MET A 175 4.87 20.00 3.20
N ASN A 176 3.77 19.26 3.40
CA ASN A 176 3.64 17.88 2.94
C ASN A 176 3.54 17.77 1.41
N GLY A 177 3.77 16.54 0.90
CA GLY A 177 3.83 16.30 -0.54
C GLY A 177 2.56 16.67 -1.30
N PHE A 178 1.38 16.44 -0.72
CA PHE A 178 0.11 16.81 -1.38
C PHE A 178 -0.04 18.31 -1.57
N VAL A 179 0.34 19.09 -0.55
CA VAL A 179 0.31 20.56 -0.63
C VAL A 179 1.33 21.06 -1.63
N ALA A 180 2.55 20.50 -1.62
CA ALA A 180 3.62 20.84 -2.53
C ALA A 180 3.23 20.54 -3.99
N ALA A 181 2.69 19.36 -4.27
CA ALA A 181 2.24 19.00 -5.63
C ALA A 181 1.18 19.96 -6.16
N ARG A 182 0.14 20.25 -5.36
CA ARG A 182 -0.87 21.25 -5.74
C ARG A 182 -0.28 22.64 -5.97
N ALA A 183 0.71 23.02 -5.18
CA ALA A 183 1.38 24.31 -5.35
C ALA A 183 2.23 24.35 -6.63
N ILE A 184 2.98 23.30 -6.93
CA ILE A 184 3.75 23.14 -8.16
C ILE A 184 2.83 23.24 -9.38
N ARG A 185 1.69 22.52 -9.38
CA ARG A 185 0.70 22.56 -10.47
C ARG A 185 0.14 23.97 -10.74
N LYS A 186 0.18 24.87 -9.76
CA LYS A 186 -0.29 26.25 -9.88
C LYS A 186 0.79 27.25 -10.30
N VAL A 187 2.04 26.82 -10.44
CA VAL A 187 3.13 27.71 -10.88
C VAL A 187 2.89 28.12 -12.33
N ALA A 188 3.09 29.39 -12.63
CA ALA A 188 2.95 29.92 -13.98
C ALA A 188 4.17 29.57 -14.86
N LYS A 189 4.39 28.26 -15.07
CA LYS A 189 5.43 27.68 -15.93
C LYS A 189 4.80 26.66 -16.87
N PRO A 190 5.25 26.53 -18.12
CA PRO A 190 4.66 25.63 -19.10
C PRO A 190 4.76 24.16 -18.71
N ASP A 191 5.78 23.77 -17.98
CA ASP A 191 6.02 22.41 -17.50
C ASP A 191 5.30 22.08 -16.19
N ALA A 192 4.78 23.06 -15.45
CA ALA A 192 4.15 22.85 -14.15
C ALA A 192 2.93 21.92 -14.19
N GLN A 193 2.19 21.91 -15.29
CA GLN A 193 0.99 21.07 -15.46
C GLN A 193 1.33 19.66 -15.93
N ILE A 194 2.47 19.46 -16.58
CA ILE A 194 2.81 18.23 -17.28
C ILE A 194 3.94 17.44 -16.63
N ILE A 195 4.82 18.09 -15.84
CA ILE A 195 5.94 17.39 -15.19
C ILE A 195 5.43 16.22 -14.36
N PRO A 196 5.96 15.00 -14.55
CA PRO A 196 5.59 13.86 -13.71
C PRO A 196 5.94 14.10 -12.24
N ILE A 197 4.95 13.96 -11.36
CA ILE A 197 5.12 13.97 -9.89
C ILE A 197 4.75 12.59 -9.40
N ILE A 198 5.72 11.88 -8.86
CA ILE A 198 5.59 10.51 -8.35
C ILE A 198 5.66 10.58 -6.83
N ALA A 199 4.59 10.15 -6.15
CA ALA A 199 4.54 10.11 -4.70
C ALA A 199 5.38 8.95 -4.14
N LEU A 200 6.09 9.20 -3.05
CA LEU A 200 6.69 8.19 -2.19
C LEU A 200 5.87 8.15 -0.89
N SER A 201 5.34 7.00 -0.50
CA SER A 201 4.42 6.86 0.64
C SER A 201 4.82 5.69 1.54
N ALA A 202 4.62 5.84 2.84
CA ALA A 202 4.77 4.74 3.78
C ALA A 202 3.65 3.69 3.66
N ASP A 203 2.46 4.11 3.20
CA ASP A 203 1.28 3.27 3.07
C ASP A 203 0.87 3.09 1.60
N ASP A 204 0.37 1.90 1.25
CA ASP A 204 -0.13 1.55 -0.09
C ASP A 204 -1.67 1.38 -0.04
N THR A 205 -2.37 2.38 0.50
CA THR A 205 -3.82 2.33 0.60
C THR A 205 -4.50 2.95 -0.61
N LEU A 206 -5.69 2.44 -0.96
CA LEU A 206 -6.52 3.02 -2.03
C LEU A 206 -6.86 4.50 -1.74
N GLU A 207 -6.96 4.87 -0.47
CA GLU A 207 -7.21 6.24 -0.05
C GLU A 207 -6.02 7.16 -0.36
N ASP A 208 -4.78 6.69 -0.16
CA ASP A 208 -3.58 7.47 -0.46
C ASP A 208 -3.39 7.63 -1.97
N VAL A 209 -3.64 6.59 -2.75
CA VAL A 209 -3.65 6.66 -4.23
C VAL A 209 -4.66 7.71 -4.71
N ARG A 210 -5.87 7.74 -4.14
CA ARG A 210 -6.89 8.75 -4.48
C ARG A 210 -6.41 10.15 -4.13
N LYS A 211 -5.87 10.37 -2.93
CA LYS A 211 -5.33 11.68 -2.48
C LYS A 211 -4.18 12.16 -3.37
N CYS A 212 -3.29 11.26 -3.80
CA CYS A 212 -2.23 11.57 -4.76
C CYS A 212 -2.81 12.13 -6.06
N LYS A 213 -3.79 11.43 -6.64
CA LYS A 213 -4.47 11.85 -7.88
C LYS A 213 -5.17 13.21 -7.72
N GLU A 214 -5.88 13.43 -6.62
CA GLU A 214 -6.55 14.70 -6.29
C GLU A 214 -5.54 15.84 -6.07
N ALA A 215 -4.32 15.53 -5.65
CA ALA A 215 -3.23 16.50 -5.52
C ALA A 215 -2.52 16.81 -6.85
N GLY A 216 -2.88 16.12 -7.93
CA GLY A 216 -2.24 16.26 -9.25
C GLY A 216 -0.93 15.49 -9.39
N MET A 217 -0.70 14.47 -8.58
CA MET A 217 0.39 13.52 -8.75
C MET A 217 0.03 12.49 -9.81
N ASN A 218 1.03 11.95 -10.51
CA ASN A 218 0.86 11.07 -11.65
C ASN A 218 0.90 9.58 -11.26
N ALA A 219 1.76 9.25 -10.28
CA ALA A 219 1.94 7.89 -9.79
C ALA A 219 2.27 7.88 -8.30
N HIS A 220 2.31 6.70 -7.73
CA HIS A 220 2.59 6.46 -6.32
C HIS A 220 3.45 5.19 -6.18
N ILE A 221 4.42 5.22 -5.27
CA ILE A 221 5.31 4.12 -4.92
C ILE A 221 5.34 3.99 -3.41
N ALA A 222 5.07 2.79 -2.90
CA ALA A 222 5.22 2.49 -1.49
C ALA A 222 6.70 2.42 -1.07
N LYS A 223 7.03 2.91 0.13
CA LYS A 223 8.31 2.70 0.78
C LYS A 223 8.32 1.32 1.48
N PRO A 224 9.42 0.57 1.45
CA PRO A 224 10.73 0.93 0.89
C PRO A 224 10.72 0.94 -0.64
N VAL A 225 11.41 1.94 -1.23
CA VAL A 225 11.44 2.12 -2.68
C VAL A 225 12.14 0.93 -3.37
N GLU A 226 11.38 0.18 -4.14
CA GLU A 226 11.90 -0.92 -4.93
C GLU A 226 12.50 -0.41 -6.25
N PRO A 227 13.82 -0.64 -6.52
CA PRO A 227 14.49 -0.05 -7.66
C PRO A 227 13.81 -0.34 -9.00
N GLN A 228 13.42 -1.59 -9.25
CA GLN A 228 12.80 -1.98 -10.51
C GLN A 228 11.48 -1.24 -10.75
N LYS A 229 10.62 -1.16 -9.72
CA LYS A 229 9.33 -0.45 -9.78
C LYS A 229 9.53 1.05 -10.05
N LEU A 230 10.51 1.68 -9.37
CA LEU A 230 10.84 3.07 -9.59
C LEU A 230 11.30 3.36 -11.03
N TYR A 231 12.21 2.53 -11.56
CA TYR A 231 12.71 2.71 -12.93
C TYR A 231 11.60 2.54 -13.97
N GLN A 232 10.75 1.55 -13.80
CA GLN A 232 9.64 1.27 -14.70
C GLN A 232 8.67 2.47 -14.77
N ILE A 233 8.27 2.99 -13.59
CA ILE A 233 7.36 4.14 -13.50
C ILE A 233 8.02 5.39 -14.13
N LEU A 234 9.29 5.66 -13.83
CA LEU A 234 10.00 6.78 -14.45
C LEU A 234 10.06 6.64 -15.98
N CYS A 235 10.39 5.45 -16.50
CA CYS A 235 10.42 5.22 -17.94
C CYS A 235 9.06 5.43 -18.59
N GLU A 236 7.98 5.02 -17.95
CA GLU A 236 6.63 5.21 -18.47
C GLU A 236 6.28 6.68 -18.65
N TYR A 237 6.47 7.48 -17.58
CA TYR A 237 6.10 8.89 -17.61
C TYR A 237 7.07 9.77 -18.41
N LEU A 238 8.32 9.34 -18.58
CA LEU A 238 9.32 10.08 -19.36
C LEU A 238 9.31 9.75 -20.86
N LEU A 239 8.66 8.65 -21.26
CA LEU A 239 8.45 8.27 -22.65
C LEU A 239 7.05 8.63 -23.18
N ALA A 240 6.08 8.91 -22.29
CA ALA A 240 4.74 9.30 -22.71
C ALA A 240 4.84 10.55 -23.61
N PRO A 241 4.23 10.56 -24.81
CA PRO A 241 4.17 11.78 -25.61
C PRO A 241 3.43 12.86 -24.82
N ILE A 242 4.00 14.03 -24.75
CA ILE A 242 3.47 15.25 -24.11
C ILE A 242 2.24 15.74 -24.89
#